data_8bf55e13b9630eb008b09d1a0c644ae1
#
_entry.id   8bf55e13b9630eb008b09d1a0c644ae1
#
_cell.length_a   1.000
_cell.length_b   1.000
_cell.length_c   1.000
_cell.angle_alpha   90.00
_cell.angle_beta   90.00
_cell.angle_gamma   90.00
#
_symmetry.space_group_name_H-M   'P 1'
#
loop_
_entity.id
_entity.type
_entity.pdbx_description
1 polymer ?
#
loop_
_entity_poly.entity_id
_entity_poly.type
_entity_poly.pdbx_seq_one_letter_code
_entity_poly.pdbx_strand_id
1 'polypeptide(L)'
;MISVRFQGKPFNITVIQVYDPTSDAEEAEVERFYEDLQDLVELTPKKDVLFIIVDWNAKVGSQETHGVTGKFGLGMQNEAGQRLIEFCQENALVIANTLFQQHKRRLYTWTSPDGQHQNQIDYILCSQRWRSSIQSTKRRPGADCGSDHELLITKFRLKLKKAGKTARPQV
;
A
#
# COMPACT_ATOMS: atom_id res chain seq x y z
N MET A 1 0.97 7.97 14.06
CA MET A 1 0.89 8.13 12.58
C MET A 1 1.58 9.43 12.15
N ILE A 2 2.21 9.47 10.97
CA ILE A 2 2.90 10.65 10.41
C ILE A 2 2.41 10.86 9.00
N SER A 3 2.01 12.09 8.64
CA SER A 3 1.63 12.47 7.28
C SER A 3 2.56 13.55 6.73
N VAL A 4 3.08 13.35 5.54
CA VAL A 4 3.96 14.29 4.84
C VAL A 4 3.42 14.55 3.44
N ARG A 5 3.35 15.82 3.05
CA ARG A 5 2.89 16.23 1.74
C ARG A 5 4.03 16.85 0.93
N PHE A 6 4.35 16.23 -0.19
CA PHE A 6 5.36 16.70 -1.14
C PHE A 6 4.70 17.53 -2.25
N GLN A 7 5.22 18.71 -2.49
CA GLN A 7 4.79 19.53 -3.63
C GLN A 7 5.32 18.95 -4.92
N GLY A 8 4.46 18.77 -5.91
CA GLY A 8 4.78 18.24 -7.22
C GLY A 8 4.01 18.94 -8.34
N LYS A 9 4.46 18.76 -9.57
CA LYS A 9 3.76 19.22 -10.77
C LYS A 9 3.52 18.02 -11.68
N PRO A 10 2.30 17.78 -12.12
CA PRO A 10 1.06 18.56 -11.92
C PRO A 10 0.29 18.18 -10.63
N PHE A 11 0.73 17.17 -9.87
CA PHE A 11 0.06 16.70 -8.66
C PHE A 11 1.01 16.65 -7.49
N ASN A 12 0.50 16.93 -6.30
CA ASN A 12 1.20 16.69 -5.05
C ASN A 12 1.11 15.21 -4.67
N ILE A 13 2.02 14.77 -3.82
CA ILE A 13 2.04 13.42 -3.28
C ILE A 13 1.93 13.53 -1.75
N THR A 14 0.93 12.85 -1.19
CA THR A 14 0.79 12.70 0.25
C THR A 14 1.22 11.28 0.63
N VAL A 15 2.11 11.18 1.60
CA VAL A 15 2.56 9.90 2.17
C VAL A 15 2.16 9.87 3.64
N ILE A 16 1.40 8.86 4.02
CA ILE A 16 1.04 8.57 5.41
C ILE A 16 1.83 7.34 5.83
N GLN A 17 2.61 7.47 6.89
CA GLN A 17 3.27 6.35 7.54
C GLN A 17 2.54 6.03 8.83
N VAL A 18 2.16 4.79 8.98
CA VAL A 18 1.50 4.28 10.17
C VAL A 18 2.20 3.02 10.68
N TYR A 19 1.94 2.69 11.90
CA TYR A 19 2.33 1.44 12.54
C TYR A 19 1.06 0.86 13.15
N ASP A 20 0.65 -0.31 12.67
CA ASP A 20 -0.57 -0.99 13.13
C ASP A 20 -0.35 -1.56 14.53
N PRO A 21 -1.35 -1.55 15.41
CA PRO A 21 -1.31 -2.30 16.65
C PRO A 21 -0.90 -3.77 16.41
N THR A 22 -0.16 -4.32 17.36
CA THR A 22 0.30 -5.72 17.27
C THR A 22 -0.88 -6.69 17.30
N SER A 23 -0.66 -7.94 16.87
CA SER A 23 -1.67 -9.01 16.86
C SER A 23 -2.33 -9.27 18.22
N ASP A 24 -1.72 -8.81 19.30
CA ASP A 24 -2.22 -8.97 20.69
C ASP A 24 -2.93 -7.72 21.20
N ALA A 25 -3.13 -6.70 20.36
CA ALA A 25 -3.81 -5.47 20.73
C ALA A 25 -5.31 -5.73 21.00
N GLU A 26 -5.88 -4.95 21.92
CA GLU A 26 -7.31 -5.00 22.18
C GLU A 26 -8.11 -4.47 20.98
N GLU A 27 -9.31 -5.01 20.75
CA GLU A 27 -10.18 -4.62 19.63
C GLU A 27 -10.43 -3.11 19.60
N ALA A 28 -10.62 -2.48 20.77
CA ALA A 28 -10.82 -1.04 20.86
C ALA A 28 -9.61 -0.20 20.41
N GLU A 29 -8.39 -0.74 20.55
CA GLU A 29 -7.18 -0.10 20.06
C GLU A 29 -7.08 -0.19 18.53
N VAL A 30 -7.42 -1.34 17.99
CA VAL A 30 -7.47 -1.56 16.53
C VAL A 30 -8.54 -0.69 15.88
N GLU A 31 -9.75 -0.59 16.47
CA GLU A 31 -10.80 0.29 15.97
C GLU A 31 -10.34 1.76 15.94
N ARG A 32 -9.77 2.24 17.04
CA ARG A 32 -9.24 3.62 17.11
C ARG A 32 -8.15 3.86 16.08
N PHE A 33 -7.28 2.89 15.83
CA PHE A 33 -6.26 2.99 14.79
C PHE A 33 -6.88 3.24 13.41
N TYR A 34 -7.92 2.46 13.03
CA TYR A 34 -8.57 2.62 11.73
C TYR A 34 -9.39 3.92 11.65
N GLU A 35 -9.99 4.38 12.76
CA GLU A 35 -10.66 5.69 12.83
C GLU A 35 -9.65 6.83 12.59
N ASP A 36 -8.53 6.84 13.30
CA ASP A 36 -7.47 7.85 13.14
C ASP A 36 -6.90 7.84 11.71
N LEU A 37 -6.74 6.66 11.12
CA LEU A 37 -6.28 6.52 9.74
C LEU A 37 -7.31 7.03 8.75
N GLN A 38 -8.60 6.75 8.97
CA GLN A 38 -9.71 7.26 8.16
C GLN A 38 -9.72 8.79 8.15
N ASP A 39 -9.57 9.42 9.30
CA ASP A 39 -9.50 10.88 9.43
C ASP A 39 -8.34 11.46 8.60
N LEU A 40 -7.16 10.84 8.65
CA LEU A 40 -6.01 11.27 7.85
C LEU A 40 -6.24 11.12 6.34
N VAL A 41 -6.90 10.04 5.93
CA VAL A 41 -7.26 9.81 4.52
C VAL A 41 -8.27 10.86 4.06
N GLU A 42 -9.27 11.20 4.87
CA GLU A 42 -10.28 12.22 4.56
C GLU A 42 -9.69 13.63 4.48
N LEU A 43 -8.72 13.95 5.33
CA LEU A 43 -7.98 15.23 5.30
C LEU A 43 -7.06 15.35 4.08
N THR A 44 -6.73 14.24 3.42
CA THR A 44 -5.86 14.25 2.24
C THR A 44 -6.60 14.83 1.03
N PRO A 45 -6.07 15.86 0.34
CA PRO A 45 -6.71 16.41 -0.83
C PRO A 45 -6.93 15.35 -1.92
N LYS A 46 -8.17 15.20 -2.41
CA LYS A 46 -8.56 14.16 -3.39
C LYS A 46 -7.75 14.17 -4.69
N LYS A 47 -7.14 15.29 -5.03
CA LYS A 47 -6.28 15.43 -6.22
C LYS A 47 -4.86 14.92 -6.00
N ASP A 48 -4.42 14.78 -4.77
CA ASP A 48 -3.07 14.30 -4.44
C ASP A 48 -2.94 12.81 -4.78
N VAL A 49 -1.72 12.38 -5.05
CA VAL A 49 -1.37 10.96 -5.08
C VAL A 49 -1.16 10.52 -3.63
N LEU A 50 -2.02 9.65 -3.13
CA LEU A 50 -1.92 9.15 -1.77
C LEU A 50 -1.16 7.81 -1.75
N PHE A 51 -0.14 7.73 -0.89
CA PHE A 51 0.49 6.50 -0.45
C PHE A 51 0.35 6.33 1.05
N ILE A 52 0.03 5.11 1.49
CA ILE A 52 0.06 4.72 2.90
C ILE A 52 1.07 3.59 3.03
N ILE A 53 2.08 3.79 3.87
CA ILE A 53 3.20 2.85 4.06
C ILE A 53 3.13 2.33 5.48
N VAL A 54 3.08 1.01 5.64
CA VAL A 54 2.78 0.42 6.94
C VAL A 54 3.38 -0.96 7.11
N ASP A 55 3.83 -1.22 8.35
CA ASP A 55 3.81 -2.55 8.94
C ASP A 55 2.38 -2.78 9.47
N TRP A 56 1.64 -3.66 8.80
CA TRP A 56 0.23 -3.91 9.10
C TRP A 56 0.01 -5.08 10.05
N ASN A 57 1.03 -5.84 10.39
CA ASN A 57 0.89 -7.11 11.11
C ASN A 57 -0.22 -8.04 10.55
N ALA A 58 -0.63 -7.79 9.32
CA ALA A 58 -1.76 -8.38 8.62
C ALA A 58 -1.28 -9.22 7.43
N LYS A 59 -2.01 -10.27 7.09
CA LYS A 59 -1.75 -11.10 5.90
C LYS A 59 -2.93 -11.00 4.95
N VAL A 60 -2.74 -10.36 3.79
CA VAL A 60 -3.82 -10.23 2.79
C VAL A 60 -3.96 -11.46 1.89
N GLY A 61 -2.97 -12.35 1.89
CA GLY A 61 -3.01 -13.59 1.11
C GLY A 61 -2.79 -13.41 -0.39
N SER A 62 -2.97 -14.51 -1.11
CA SER A 62 -2.80 -14.58 -2.58
C SER A 62 -4.12 -14.55 -3.35
N GLN A 63 -5.26 -14.49 -2.67
CA GLN A 63 -6.57 -14.37 -3.30
C GLN A 63 -6.78 -12.95 -3.81
N GLU A 64 -7.18 -12.83 -5.08
CA GLU A 64 -7.48 -11.55 -5.69
C GLU A 64 -8.81 -10.98 -5.17
N THR A 65 -8.76 -9.73 -4.71
CA THR A 65 -9.95 -8.92 -4.40
C THR A 65 -10.02 -7.79 -5.42
N HIS A 66 -11.06 -7.78 -6.23
CA HIS A 66 -11.21 -6.85 -7.34
C HIS A 66 -11.02 -5.39 -6.90
N GLY A 67 -10.12 -4.69 -7.58
CA GLY A 67 -9.81 -3.28 -7.32
C GLY A 67 -8.87 -3.03 -6.13
N VAL A 68 -8.65 -3.99 -5.24
CA VAL A 68 -7.84 -3.85 -4.02
C VAL A 68 -6.54 -4.63 -4.09
N THR A 69 -6.62 -5.95 -4.27
CA THR A 69 -5.44 -6.80 -4.36
C THR A 69 -5.31 -7.42 -5.74
N GLY A 70 -4.08 -7.71 -6.15
CA GLY A 70 -3.81 -8.67 -7.22
C GLY A 70 -3.61 -10.07 -6.63
N LYS A 71 -3.28 -11.02 -7.48
CA LYS A 71 -3.09 -12.44 -7.16
C LYS A 71 -1.67 -12.84 -6.76
N PHE A 72 -0.82 -11.85 -6.51
CA PHE A 72 0.61 -12.10 -6.24
C PHE A 72 1.00 -11.81 -4.78
N GLY A 73 0.06 -11.90 -3.84
CA GLY A 73 0.33 -11.88 -2.41
C GLY A 73 0.89 -13.21 -1.89
N LEU A 74 1.32 -13.24 -0.65
CA LEU A 74 1.91 -14.41 0.01
C LEU A 74 0.91 -15.08 0.97
N GLY A 75 0.76 -16.39 0.82
CA GLY A 75 0.05 -17.23 1.80
C GLY A 75 -1.45 -17.07 1.85
N MET A 76 -2.01 -17.33 3.02
CA MET A 76 -3.43 -17.19 3.29
C MET A 76 -3.74 -15.90 4.04
N GLN A 77 -4.92 -15.37 3.79
CA GLN A 77 -5.45 -14.20 4.49
C GLN A 77 -5.78 -14.54 5.94
N ASN A 78 -5.48 -13.63 6.85
CA ASN A 78 -5.94 -13.66 8.24
C ASN A 78 -6.99 -12.58 8.50
N GLU A 79 -7.52 -12.53 9.71
CA GLU A 79 -8.57 -11.58 10.11
C GLU A 79 -8.11 -10.12 9.97
N ALA A 80 -6.90 -9.78 10.42
CA ALA A 80 -6.32 -8.45 10.23
C ALA A 80 -6.17 -8.10 8.74
N GLY A 81 -5.79 -9.08 7.88
CA GLY A 81 -5.73 -8.90 6.43
C GLY A 81 -7.09 -8.67 5.79
N GLN A 82 -8.14 -9.31 6.29
CA GLN A 82 -9.51 -9.08 5.86
C GLN A 82 -9.92 -7.62 6.18
N ARG A 83 -9.67 -7.16 7.40
CA ARG A 83 -9.97 -5.79 7.84
C ARG A 83 -9.22 -4.75 7.01
N LEU A 84 -7.94 -5.00 6.69
CA LEU A 84 -7.16 -4.14 5.80
C LEU A 84 -7.78 -4.06 4.40
N ILE A 85 -8.22 -5.18 3.84
CA ILE A 85 -8.86 -5.22 2.52
C ILE A 85 -10.17 -4.43 2.53
N GLU A 86 -11.00 -4.58 3.58
CA GLU A 86 -12.24 -3.83 3.75
C GLU A 86 -11.98 -2.32 3.82
N PHE A 87 -11.01 -1.88 4.62
CA PHE A 87 -10.57 -0.48 4.67
C PHE A 87 -10.13 0.03 3.28
N CYS A 88 -9.37 -0.78 2.53
CA CYS A 88 -8.95 -0.42 1.18
C CYS A 88 -10.13 -0.31 0.20
N GLN A 89 -11.15 -1.16 0.33
CA GLN A 89 -12.37 -1.09 -0.48
C GLN A 89 -13.14 0.20 -0.23
N GLU A 90 -13.35 0.55 1.04
CA GLU A 90 -14.08 1.76 1.44
C GLU A 90 -13.39 3.04 1.01
N ASN A 91 -12.05 3.05 0.99
CA ASN A 91 -11.26 4.22 0.68
C ASN A 91 -10.69 4.26 -0.75
N ALA A 92 -11.14 3.37 -1.63
CA ALA A 92 -10.65 3.24 -3.00
C ALA A 92 -9.11 3.17 -3.08
N LEU A 93 -8.50 2.30 -2.27
CA LEU A 93 -7.07 2.03 -2.22
C LEU A 93 -6.75 0.67 -2.88
N VAL A 94 -5.53 0.53 -3.36
CA VAL A 94 -4.97 -0.72 -3.88
C VAL A 94 -3.71 -1.09 -3.10
N ILE A 95 -3.52 -2.39 -2.84
CA ILE A 95 -2.33 -2.92 -2.16
C ILE A 95 -1.27 -3.24 -3.21
N ALA A 96 -0.30 -2.35 -3.36
CA ALA A 96 0.65 -2.33 -4.47
C ALA A 96 1.54 -3.58 -4.56
N ASN A 97 1.92 -4.18 -3.42
CA ASN A 97 2.76 -5.39 -3.38
C ASN A 97 2.13 -6.58 -4.10
N THR A 98 0.79 -6.67 -4.11
CA THR A 98 0.06 -7.81 -4.64
C THR A 98 -0.14 -7.75 -6.15
N LEU A 99 0.24 -6.63 -6.79
CA LEU A 99 -0.02 -6.35 -8.21
C LEU A 99 1.01 -6.97 -9.16
N PHE A 100 2.20 -7.33 -8.66
CA PHE A 100 3.33 -7.70 -9.51
C PHE A 100 3.83 -9.09 -9.19
N GLN A 101 3.95 -9.92 -10.22
CA GLN A 101 4.50 -11.26 -10.07
C GLN A 101 5.97 -11.21 -9.64
N GLN A 102 6.28 -11.96 -8.59
CA GLN A 102 7.62 -12.13 -8.07
C GLN A 102 7.85 -13.59 -7.63
N HIS A 103 9.11 -13.96 -7.51
CA HIS A 103 9.45 -15.26 -6.94
C HIS A 103 9.02 -15.32 -5.46
N LYS A 104 8.43 -16.43 -5.01
CA LYS A 104 7.89 -16.58 -3.63
C LYS A 104 8.87 -16.11 -2.55
N ARG A 105 10.15 -16.46 -2.66
CA ARG A 105 11.20 -16.03 -1.72
C ARG A 105 11.48 -14.52 -1.69
N ARG A 106 10.82 -13.73 -2.54
CA ARG A 106 10.92 -12.27 -2.58
C ARG A 106 9.64 -11.57 -2.14
N LEU A 107 8.63 -12.33 -1.74
CA LEU A 107 7.35 -11.78 -1.31
C LEU A 107 7.32 -11.44 0.18
N TYR A 108 8.04 -12.19 1.02
CA TYR A 108 8.07 -11.90 2.45
C TYR A 108 8.77 -10.57 2.74
N THR A 109 8.27 -9.86 3.73
CA THR A 109 8.78 -8.56 4.17
C THR A 109 9.32 -8.60 5.58
N TRP A 110 9.04 -9.66 6.32
CA TRP A 110 9.49 -9.88 7.68
C TRP A 110 9.96 -11.33 7.89
N THR A 111 10.99 -11.49 8.73
CA THR A 111 11.50 -12.78 9.14
C THR A 111 11.58 -12.84 10.66
N SER A 112 11.05 -13.91 11.26
CA SER A 112 11.11 -14.08 12.72
C SER A 112 12.56 -14.10 13.23
N PRO A 113 12.81 -13.70 14.50
CA PRO A 113 14.16 -13.66 15.07
C PRO A 113 14.89 -15.01 15.05
N ASP A 114 14.15 -16.13 15.10
CA ASP A 114 14.66 -17.48 14.96
C ASP A 114 14.89 -17.93 13.51
N GLY A 115 14.53 -17.09 12.53
CA GLY A 115 14.66 -17.36 11.09
C GLY A 115 13.70 -18.41 10.53
N GLN A 116 12.78 -18.96 11.34
CA GLN A 116 11.91 -20.06 10.92
C GLN A 116 10.64 -19.62 10.22
N HIS A 117 10.18 -18.40 10.47
CA HIS A 117 8.94 -17.85 9.91
C HIS A 117 9.22 -16.65 9.03
N GLN A 118 8.56 -16.63 7.88
CA GLN A 118 8.65 -15.51 6.92
C GLN A 118 7.24 -15.12 6.50
N ASN A 119 6.88 -13.85 6.68
CA ASN A 119 5.57 -13.32 6.36
C ASN A 119 5.67 -12.07 5.47
N GLN A 120 4.59 -11.81 4.74
CA GLN A 120 4.36 -10.53 4.08
C GLN A 120 3.35 -9.76 4.92
N ILE A 121 3.83 -8.77 5.65
CA ILE A 121 3.04 -7.96 6.59
C ILE A 121 3.23 -6.47 6.38
N ASP A 122 4.23 -6.06 5.62
CA ASP A 122 4.42 -4.68 5.21
C ASP A 122 3.80 -4.46 3.83
N TYR A 123 3.00 -3.43 3.69
CA TYR A 123 2.33 -3.10 2.45
C TYR A 123 2.45 -1.61 2.12
N ILE A 124 2.44 -1.32 0.83
CA ILE A 124 2.30 0.04 0.30
C ILE A 124 0.94 0.12 -0.37
N LEU A 125 0.07 0.95 0.20
CA LEU A 125 -1.23 1.26 -0.38
C LEU A 125 -1.13 2.50 -1.26
N CYS A 126 -1.96 2.56 -2.29
CA CYS A 126 -2.06 3.70 -3.19
C CYS A 126 -3.50 3.91 -3.63
N SER A 127 -3.91 5.15 -3.87
CA SER A 127 -5.23 5.42 -4.45
C SER A 127 -5.43 4.65 -5.76
N GLN A 128 -6.56 3.96 -5.92
CA GLN A 128 -6.88 3.14 -7.10
C GLN A 128 -6.76 3.91 -8.42
N ARG A 129 -7.15 5.20 -8.43
CA ARG A 129 -7.02 6.04 -9.63
C ARG A 129 -5.59 6.13 -10.17
N TRP A 130 -4.58 5.89 -9.35
CA TRP A 130 -3.16 5.93 -9.70
C TRP A 130 -2.53 4.55 -9.90
N ARG A 131 -3.32 3.47 -9.79
CA ARG A 131 -2.83 2.10 -9.96
C ARG A 131 -1.97 1.90 -11.20
N SER A 132 -2.39 2.46 -12.34
CA SER A 132 -1.67 2.33 -13.61
C SER A 132 -0.32 3.07 -13.65
N SER A 133 -0.08 3.97 -12.69
CA SER A 133 1.17 4.70 -12.52
C SER A 133 2.19 3.95 -11.67
N ILE A 134 1.78 2.92 -10.94
CA ILE A 134 2.68 2.02 -10.21
C ILE A 134 3.33 1.09 -11.24
N GLN A 135 4.67 1.12 -11.32
CA GLN A 135 5.45 0.32 -12.26
C GLN A 135 5.96 -0.98 -11.65
N SER A 136 6.28 -0.96 -10.37
CA SER A 136 6.71 -2.12 -9.61
C SER A 136 6.63 -1.84 -8.12
N THR A 137 6.36 -2.87 -7.33
CA THR A 137 6.55 -2.87 -5.88
C THR A 137 7.26 -4.15 -5.52
N LYS A 138 8.41 -4.05 -4.87
CA LYS A 138 9.25 -5.21 -4.57
C LYS A 138 10.15 -4.99 -3.37
N ARG A 139 10.48 -6.08 -2.71
CA ARG A 139 11.53 -6.15 -1.69
C ARG A 139 12.90 -5.90 -2.34
N ARG A 140 13.77 -5.18 -1.63
CA ARG A 140 15.17 -5.00 -2.01
C ARG A 140 16.08 -5.79 -1.07
N PRO A 141 16.55 -6.99 -1.48
CA PRO A 141 17.46 -7.79 -0.68
C PRO A 141 18.80 -7.05 -0.47
N GLY A 142 19.39 -7.24 0.70
CA GLY A 142 20.72 -6.69 1.00
C GLY A 142 20.74 -5.20 1.38
N ALA A 143 19.59 -4.57 1.56
CA ALA A 143 19.50 -3.29 2.27
C ALA A 143 19.43 -3.62 3.77
N ASP A 144 20.55 -4.13 4.31
CA ASP A 144 20.64 -4.48 5.72
C ASP A 144 20.75 -3.20 6.55
N CYS A 145 19.72 -2.96 7.35
CA CYS A 145 19.69 -1.88 8.34
C CYS A 145 19.61 -2.44 9.78
N GLY A 146 19.91 -3.73 9.97
CA GLY A 146 19.81 -4.39 11.26
C GLY A 146 18.38 -4.63 11.74
N SER A 147 17.41 -4.63 10.81
CA SER A 147 16.00 -4.89 11.08
C SER A 147 15.63 -6.31 10.64
N ASP A 148 14.66 -6.90 11.30
CA ASP A 148 13.98 -8.14 10.91
C ASP A 148 12.98 -7.91 9.76
N HIS A 149 12.74 -6.64 9.37
CA HIS A 149 11.97 -6.24 8.20
C HIS A 149 12.87 -5.97 6.99
N GLU A 150 12.34 -6.26 5.82
CA GLU A 150 12.97 -6.04 4.54
C GLU A 150 12.57 -4.70 3.92
N LEU A 151 13.50 -4.00 3.30
CA LEU A 151 13.19 -2.75 2.59
C LEU A 151 12.24 -3.01 1.42
N LEU A 152 11.07 -2.37 1.43
CA LEU A 152 10.08 -2.41 0.39
C LEU A 152 10.16 -1.15 -0.47
N ILE A 153 10.22 -1.30 -1.79
CA ILE A 153 10.36 -0.19 -2.74
C ILE A 153 9.24 -0.24 -3.77
N THR A 154 8.54 0.88 -3.92
CA THR A 154 7.59 1.10 -5.02
C THR A 154 8.16 2.09 -6.01
N LYS A 155 8.16 1.72 -7.30
CA LYS A 155 8.45 2.62 -8.41
C LYS A 155 7.16 3.16 -8.98
N PHE A 156 7.00 4.48 -8.92
CA PHE A 156 5.83 5.19 -9.38
C PHE A 156 6.20 6.18 -10.50
N ARG A 157 5.39 6.19 -11.57
CA ARG A 157 5.53 7.14 -12.67
C ARG A 157 4.16 7.63 -13.10
N LEU A 158 3.90 8.92 -12.92
CA LEU A 158 2.65 9.55 -13.37
C LEU A 158 2.43 9.32 -14.85
N LYS A 159 1.29 8.72 -15.19
CA LYS A 159 0.79 8.59 -16.55
C LYS A 159 -0.31 9.63 -16.75
N LEU A 160 0.01 10.71 -17.43
CA LEU A 160 -0.96 11.72 -17.79
C LEU A 160 -1.63 11.32 -19.13
N LYS A 161 -2.95 11.36 -19.19
CA LYS A 161 -3.65 11.28 -20.48
C LYS A 161 -3.25 12.50 -21.31
N LYS A 162 -2.80 12.29 -22.55
CA LYS A 162 -2.66 13.39 -23.50
C LYS A 162 -4.04 14.04 -23.64
N ALA A 163 -4.15 15.35 -23.43
CA ALA A 163 -5.34 16.09 -23.80
C ALA A 163 -5.55 15.88 -25.30
N GLY A 164 -6.71 15.35 -25.70
CA GLY A 164 -7.08 15.23 -27.11
C GLY A 164 -6.92 16.60 -27.76
N LYS A 165 -6.35 16.68 -28.97
CA LYS A 165 -6.35 17.92 -29.75
C LYS A 165 -7.81 18.33 -29.89
N THR A 166 -8.19 19.47 -29.31
CA THR A 166 -9.46 20.12 -29.62
C THR A 166 -9.50 20.31 -31.13
N ALA A 167 -10.51 19.78 -31.81
CA ALA A 167 -10.74 20.04 -33.20
C ALA A 167 -10.76 21.55 -33.39
N ARG A 168 -9.91 22.10 -34.28
CA ARG A 168 -9.97 23.51 -34.64
C ARG A 168 -11.33 23.73 -35.26
N PRO A 169 -12.10 24.77 -34.86
CA PRO A 169 -13.28 25.15 -35.59
C PRO A 169 -12.84 25.43 -37.03
N GLN A 170 -13.50 24.80 -38.00
CA GLN A 170 -13.34 25.20 -39.40
C GLN A 170 -14.02 26.57 -39.54
N VAL A 171 -13.26 27.55 -39.96
CA VAL A 171 -13.75 28.86 -40.37
C VAL A 171 -14.28 28.75 -41.78
#